data_351ba4ff977b716f9c785bfbac6d7add
#
_entry.id   351ba4ff977b716f9c785bfbac6d7add
#
_cell.length_a   1.000
_cell.length_b   1.000
_cell.length_c   1.000
_cell.angle_alpha   90.00
_cell.angle_beta   90.00
_cell.angle_gamma   90.00
#
_symmetry.space_group_name_H-M   'P 1'
#
loop_
_entity.id
_entity.type
_entity.pdbx_description
1 polymer ?
#
loop_
_entity_poly.entity_id
_entity_poly.type
_entity_poly.pdbx_seq_one_letter_code
_entity_poly.pdbx_strand_id
1 'polypeptide(L)'
;KSYDSEVNKTYILSAGDYYLAAGRNSHDAVNNILAAKGYSPESTDGRMDAEGNADLAVLALAQGKTDTQTYSLSSETNKPITNQLDFMDVNKYANRGSNSVTYLSRSDWQGTFPKGRVQLVVSGSEMLYDLSTNKPIDNTGATAPKYGAQNGLTLVMLRNGEDRIESGEIIEYEDSIWDALLDQMTFEEQAQLVTQCAYNTPVIESITKPGTKEHDSPTTFVRSLTGASFPSEGIWASSFNTELIKKVGDALAEDVRLAGYNGIYAPGINIHRTPFGGRTHEYFSEDPFLTATACVAEV
;
A
#
# COMPACT_ATOMS: atom_id res chain seq x y z
N LYS A 1 16.97 -0.19 -4.03
CA LYS A 1 16.23 0.20 -5.26
C LYS A 1 15.18 1.25 -4.93
N SER A 2 14.86 2.12 -5.87
CA SER A 2 13.80 3.13 -5.77
C SER A 2 12.98 3.16 -7.05
N TYR A 3 11.72 3.55 -6.95
CA TYR A 3 10.89 3.75 -8.15
C TYR A 3 11.22 5.12 -8.77
N ASP A 4 11.55 5.11 -10.06
CA ASP A 4 11.76 6.33 -10.84
C ASP A 4 10.46 6.67 -11.57
N SER A 5 9.73 7.64 -11.07
CA SER A 5 8.43 8.06 -11.62
C SER A 5 8.55 8.96 -12.85
N GLU A 6 9.70 9.55 -13.10
CA GLU A 6 9.86 10.58 -14.12
C GLU A 6 10.38 10.03 -15.45
N VAL A 7 11.49 9.29 -15.41
CA VAL A 7 12.21 8.89 -16.62
C VAL A 7 11.94 7.42 -16.98
N ASN A 8 12.31 6.50 -16.09
CA ASN A 8 12.26 5.07 -16.39
C ASN A 8 10.91 4.42 -16.06
N LYS A 9 10.11 5.05 -15.20
CA LYS A 9 8.77 4.60 -14.73
C LYS A 9 8.78 3.15 -14.24
N THR A 10 9.83 2.79 -13.55
CA THR A 10 10.05 1.47 -12.96
C THR A 10 11.03 1.54 -11.79
N TYR A 11 11.30 0.41 -11.15
CA TYR A 11 12.35 0.36 -10.14
C TYR A 11 13.75 0.39 -10.76
N ILE A 12 14.60 1.23 -10.18
CA ILE A 12 16.01 1.39 -10.56
C ILE A 12 16.91 1.22 -9.34
N LEU A 13 18.18 0.92 -9.57
CA LEU A 13 19.24 1.08 -8.59
C LEU A 13 20.12 2.24 -9.04
N SER A 14 20.03 3.37 -8.37
CA SER A 14 20.75 4.58 -8.73
C SER A 14 22.28 4.38 -8.62
N ALA A 15 23.03 5.11 -9.42
CA ALA A 15 24.47 5.21 -9.22
C ALA A 15 24.79 5.80 -7.83
N GLY A 16 25.89 5.38 -7.25
CA GLY A 16 26.34 5.86 -5.94
C GLY A 16 26.87 4.73 -5.05
N ASP A 17 27.36 5.13 -3.89
CA ASP A 17 27.89 4.24 -2.88
C ASP A 17 26.80 3.85 -1.89
N TYR A 18 26.66 2.55 -1.65
CA TYR A 18 25.72 1.97 -0.73
C TYR A 18 26.46 1.40 0.48
N TYR A 19 26.15 1.93 1.64
CA TYR A 19 26.76 1.51 2.90
C TYR A 19 25.79 0.66 3.70
N LEU A 20 26.34 -0.34 4.39
CA LEU A 20 25.68 -1.08 5.43
C LEU A 20 26.33 -0.70 6.77
N ALA A 21 25.52 -0.33 7.75
CA ALA A 21 26.00 0.04 9.05
C ALA A 21 25.17 -0.57 10.17
N ALA A 22 25.83 -0.89 11.28
CA ALA A 22 25.19 -1.25 12.53
C ALA A 22 25.18 -0.05 13.49
N GLY A 23 24.12 0.06 14.30
CA GLY A 23 23.99 1.12 15.31
C GLY A 23 22.92 0.76 16.32
N ARG A 24 22.90 1.39 17.48
CA ARG A 24 21.84 1.20 18.49
C ARG A 24 20.52 1.81 18.06
N ASN A 25 20.55 2.72 17.10
CA ASN A 25 19.44 3.38 16.48
C ASN A 25 19.86 3.94 15.11
N SER A 26 18.95 4.53 14.36
CA SER A 26 19.21 5.08 13.02
C SER A 26 20.23 6.23 13.04
N HIS A 27 20.27 7.06 14.07
CA HIS A 27 21.25 8.14 14.20
C HIS A 27 22.67 7.59 14.36
N ASP A 28 22.86 6.61 15.26
CA ASP A 28 24.13 5.93 15.42
C ASP A 28 24.62 5.32 14.09
N ALA A 29 23.72 4.64 13.36
CA ALA A 29 24.09 4.02 12.08
C ALA A 29 24.49 5.07 11.02
N VAL A 30 23.77 6.19 10.94
CA VAL A 30 24.12 7.30 10.05
C VAL A 30 25.47 7.93 10.45
N ASN A 31 25.69 8.19 11.73
CA ASN A 31 26.96 8.71 12.22
C ASN A 31 28.12 7.76 11.90
N ASN A 32 27.93 6.44 12.03
CA ASN A 32 28.93 5.44 11.68
C ASN A 32 29.28 5.47 10.17
N ILE A 33 28.28 5.62 9.30
CA ILE A 33 28.51 5.78 7.86
C ILE A 33 29.27 7.08 7.56
N LEU A 34 28.88 8.17 8.19
CA LEU A 34 29.53 9.46 7.99
C LEU A 34 30.99 9.44 8.48
N ALA A 35 31.27 8.80 9.62
CA ALA A 35 32.62 8.58 10.11
C ALA A 35 33.45 7.71 9.13
N ALA A 36 32.88 6.63 8.58
CA ALA A 36 33.53 5.81 7.57
C ALA A 36 33.85 6.56 6.26
N LYS A 37 33.10 7.64 5.99
CA LYS A 37 33.35 8.57 4.88
C LYS A 37 34.33 9.69 5.26
N GLY A 38 34.88 9.70 6.46
CA GLY A 38 35.85 10.69 6.93
C GLY A 38 35.23 11.98 7.46
N TYR A 39 33.93 11.98 7.79
CA TYR A 39 33.25 13.13 8.41
C TYR A 39 33.31 13.07 9.94
N SER A 40 33.23 14.24 10.57
CA SER A 40 33.06 14.43 12.01
C SER A 40 31.89 15.38 12.30
N PRO A 41 31.42 15.49 13.54
CA PRO A 41 30.39 16.47 13.91
C PRO A 41 30.75 17.90 13.47
N GLU A 42 32.01 18.30 13.62
CA GLU A 42 32.47 19.65 13.25
C GLU A 42 32.47 19.87 11.73
N SER A 43 32.70 18.82 10.93
CA SER A 43 32.77 18.91 9.47
C SER A 43 31.41 18.84 8.76
N THR A 44 30.34 18.58 9.50
CA THR A 44 29.03 18.25 8.90
C THR A 44 27.92 19.31 9.11
N ASP A 45 28.24 20.46 9.72
CA ASP A 45 27.27 21.52 10.03
C ASP A 45 26.02 20.98 10.75
N GLY A 46 26.24 20.11 11.75
CA GLY A 46 25.18 19.52 12.57
C GLY A 46 24.43 18.32 11.95
N ARG A 47 24.89 17.80 10.82
CA ARG A 47 24.35 16.55 10.24
C ARG A 47 24.79 15.29 11.01
N MET A 48 25.88 15.36 11.75
CA MET A 48 26.26 14.40 12.76
C MET A 48 25.96 15.00 14.14
N ASP A 49 25.14 14.32 14.92
CA ASP A 49 24.79 14.73 16.30
C ASP A 49 25.73 14.14 17.36
N ALA A 50 26.56 13.18 16.96
CA ALA A 50 27.61 12.57 17.78
C ALA A 50 28.71 11.96 16.93
N GLU A 51 29.84 11.65 17.55
CA GLU A 51 30.91 10.89 16.91
C GLU A 51 30.40 9.51 16.46
N GLY A 52 30.77 9.13 15.23
CA GLY A 52 30.49 7.82 14.69
C GLY A 52 31.66 6.85 14.85
N ASN A 53 31.38 5.57 14.78
CA ASN A 53 32.38 4.50 14.72
C ASN A 53 32.47 3.95 13.29
N ALA A 54 33.53 4.29 12.57
CA ALA A 54 33.79 3.85 11.20
C ALA A 54 33.81 2.32 11.03
N ASP A 55 34.24 1.59 12.06
CA ASP A 55 34.33 0.11 12.02
C ASP A 55 32.95 -0.57 12.00
N LEU A 56 31.89 0.16 12.33
CA LEU A 56 30.51 -0.32 12.28
C LEU A 56 29.81 -0.01 10.96
N ALA A 57 30.53 0.49 9.97
CA ALA A 57 30.00 0.76 8.62
C ALA A 57 30.92 0.19 7.56
N VAL A 58 30.34 -0.36 6.51
CA VAL A 58 31.08 -0.91 5.36
C VAL A 58 30.44 -0.44 4.05
N LEU A 59 31.26 -0.13 3.06
CA LEU A 59 30.82 0.06 1.68
C LEU A 59 30.36 -1.30 1.12
N ALA A 60 29.08 -1.52 1.06
CA ALA A 60 28.49 -2.78 0.62
C ALA A 60 28.47 -2.90 -0.92
N LEU A 61 28.27 -1.78 -1.61
CA LEU A 61 28.19 -1.73 -3.07
C LEU A 61 28.59 -0.34 -3.57
N ALA A 62 29.50 -0.29 -4.53
CA ALA A 62 29.77 0.89 -5.33
C ALA A 62 29.11 0.73 -6.72
N GLN A 63 27.99 1.40 -6.92
CA GLN A 63 27.23 1.33 -8.17
C GLN A 63 27.68 2.45 -9.12
N GLY A 64 28.51 2.12 -10.12
CA GLY A 64 29.11 3.11 -11.01
C GLY A 64 28.12 3.75 -12.00
N LYS A 65 27.02 3.06 -12.34
CA LYS A 65 25.97 3.54 -13.25
C LYS A 65 24.61 3.14 -12.72
N THR A 66 23.61 3.97 -12.96
CA THR A 66 22.22 3.62 -12.64
C THR A 66 21.80 2.36 -13.42
N ASP A 67 21.37 1.34 -12.69
CA ASP A 67 20.81 0.12 -13.25
C ASP A 67 19.29 0.29 -13.41
N THR A 68 18.85 0.28 -14.64
CA THR A 68 17.44 0.45 -15.04
C THR A 68 16.80 -0.85 -15.52
N GLN A 69 17.51 -1.97 -15.41
CA GLN A 69 17.08 -3.25 -15.98
C GLN A 69 16.78 -4.31 -14.91
N THR A 70 17.71 -4.52 -13.97
CA THR A 70 17.64 -5.64 -13.00
C THR A 70 16.36 -5.65 -12.18
N TYR A 71 15.84 -4.48 -11.86
CA TYR A 71 14.65 -4.34 -11.00
C TYR A 71 13.39 -3.89 -11.75
N SER A 72 13.46 -3.85 -13.09
CA SER A 72 12.32 -3.44 -13.92
C SER A 72 11.24 -4.50 -14.06
N LEU A 73 11.55 -5.73 -13.72
CA LEU A 73 10.63 -6.86 -13.74
C LEU A 73 10.38 -7.37 -12.32
N SER A 74 9.19 -7.89 -12.08
CA SER A 74 8.88 -8.62 -10.85
C SER A 74 9.73 -9.89 -10.76
N SER A 75 10.39 -10.11 -9.62
CA SER A 75 11.17 -11.33 -9.38
C SER A 75 10.32 -12.60 -9.34
N GLU A 76 9.04 -12.49 -9.07
CA GLU A 76 8.12 -13.62 -8.92
C GLU A 76 7.39 -13.93 -10.21
N THR A 77 6.88 -12.90 -10.89
CA THR A 77 6.02 -13.08 -12.07
C THR A 77 6.73 -12.79 -13.38
N ASN A 78 7.94 -12.21 -13.35
CA ASN A 78 8.69 -11.73 -14.51
C ASN A 78 7.92 -10.71 -15.38
N LYS A 79 6.87 -10.10 -14.82
CA LYS A 79 6.11 -9.06 -15.50
C LYS A 79 6.76 -7.68 -15.28
N PRO A 80 6.66 -6.76 -16.24
CA PRO A 80 7.14 -5.39 -16.06
C PRO A 80 6.47 -4.71 -14.87
N ILE A 81 7.28 -4.04 -14.05
CA ILE A 81 6.78 -3.23 -12.94
C ILE A 81 6.50 -1.83 -13.48
N THR A 82 5.23 -1.44 -13.44
CA THR A 82 4.74 -0.14 -13.89
C THR A 82 3.99 0.58 -12.78
N ASN A 83 3.80 1.89 -12.91
CA ASN A 83 2.94 2.63 -11.99
C ASN A 83 1.47 2.41 -12.35
N GLN A 84 0.83 1.48 -11.68
CA GLN A 84 -0.59 1.17 -11.85
C GLN A 84 -1.50 2.34 -11.43
N LEU A 85 -1.00 3.25 -10.58
CA LEU A 85 -1.74 4.38 -10.02
C LEU A 85 -1.33 5.73 -10.64
N ASP A 86 -0.70 5.72 -11.81
CA ASP A 86 -0.24 6.93 -12.49
C ASP A 86 -1.40 7.93 -12.75
N PHE A 87 -2.61 7.42 -12.95
CA PHE A 87 -3.81 8.25 -13.12
C PHE A 87 -4.21 9.03 -11.85
N MET A 88 -3.73 8.62 -10.68
CA MET A 88 -4.00 9.29 -9.40
C MET A 88 -2.98 10.40 -9.09
N ASP A 89 -1.98 10.61 -9.93
CA ASP A 89 -0.99 11.66 -9.73
C ASP A 89 -1.67 13.03 -9.81
N VAL A 90 -1.68 13.75 -8.68
CA VAL A 90 -2.33 15.07 -8.60
C VAL A 90 -1.75 16.08 -9.58
N ASN A 91 -0.48 15.95 -9.96
CA ASN A 91 0.16 16.85 -10.91
C ASN A 91 -0.31 16.64 -12.36
N LYS A 92 -0.90 15.51 -12.69
CA LYS A 92 -1.57 15.32 -13.99
C LYS A 92 -2.78 16.23 -14.16
N TYR A 93 -3.37 16.64 -13.06
CA TYR A 93 -4.55 17.50 -13.02
C TYR A 93 -4.18 18.93 -12.62
N ALA A 94 -2.93 19.22 -12.33
CA ALA A 94 -2.43 20.51 -11.85
C ALA A 94 -2.37 21.60 -12.93
N ASN A 95 -2.67 21.30 -14.20
CA ASN A 95 -2.85 22.30 -15.25
C ASN A 95 -4.02 23.27 -14.99
N ARG A 96 -4.63 23.17 -13.83
CA ARG A 96 -5.70 24.02 -13.32
C ARG A 96 -5.16 25.16 -12.46
N GLY A 97 -4.07 25.79 -12.86
CA GLY A 97 -3.48 26.90 -12.14
C GLY A 97 -2.07 26.63 -11.59
N SER A 98 -1.57 27.51 -10.75
CA SER A 98 -0.21 27.49 -10.21
C SER A 98 0.07 26.45 -9.12
N ASN A 99 -0.77 25.46 -8.94
CA ASN A 99 -0.80 24.57 -7.78
C ASN A 99 -0.23 23.16 -8.07
N SER A 100 1.00 23.09 -8.60
CA SER A 100 1.70 21.81 -8.64
C SER A 100 2.25 21.42 -7.26
N VAL A 101 2.14 20.15 -6.93
CA VAL A 101 2.78 19.58 -5.75
C VAL A 101 4.23 19.26 -6.08
N THR A 102 5.17 19.78 -5.30
CA THR A 102 6.57 19.38 -5.39
C THR A 102 6.74 18.08 -4.61
N TYR A 103 7.04 16.99 -5.31
CA TYR A 103 7.33 15.71 -4.66
C TYR A 103 8.70 15.74 -4.02
N LEU A 104 8.79 15.12 -2.83
CA LEU A 104 10.06 14.94 -2.14
C LEU A 104 11.00 14.12 -3.00
N SER A 105 12.17 14.66 -3.31
CA SER A 105 13.17 14.01 -4.17
C SER A 105 14.50 13.81 -3.46
N ARG A 106 15.06 12.62 -3.58
CA ARG A 106 16.41 12.33 -3.09
C ARG A 106 17.51 13.06 -3.86
N SER A 107 17.24 13.44 -5.10
CA SER A 107 18.20 14.20 -5.93
C SER A 107 18.29 15.68 -5.51
N ASP A 108 17.24 16.20 -4.91
CA ASP A 108 17.20 17.56 -4.35
C ASP A 108 16.41 17.55 -3.03
N TRP A 109 16.98 16.95 -2.01
CA TRP A 109 16.35 16.85 -0.70
C TRP A 109 16.01 18.20 -0.09
N GLN A 110 16.95 19.15 -0.13
CA GLN A 110 16.77 20.48 0.48
C GLN A 110 15.75 21.33 -0.28
N GLY A 111 15.72 21.26 -1.60
CA GLY A 111 14.81 22.03 -2.44
C GLY A 111 13.38 21.47 -2.41
N THR A 112 13.23 20.15 -2.26
CA THR A 112 11.92 19.48 -2.28
C THR A 112 11.36 19.18 -0.89
N PHE A 113 12.16 19.31 0.19
CA PHE A 113 11.66 19.10 1.55
C PHE A 113 10.64 20.20 1.92
N PRO A 114 9.47 19.85 2.46
CA PRO A 114 8.43 20.82 2.77
C PRO A 114 8.92 21.79 3.87
N LYS A 115 8.98 23.07 3.52
CA LYS A 115 9.43 24.15 4.42
C LYS A 115 8.27 24.80 5.19
N GLY A 116 7.04 24.36 4.95
CA GLY A 116 5.85 24.89 5.58
C GLY A 116 4.59 24.18 5.09
N ARG A 117 3.46 24.56 5.66
CA ARG A 117 2.16 24.04 5.24
C ARG A 117 1.81 24.61 3.87
N VAL A 118 1.68 23.77 2.86
CA VAL A 118 1.07 24.14 1.58
C VAL A 118 -0.44 24.09 1.76
N GLN A 119 -1.08 25.25 1.69
CA GLN A 119 -2.54 25.32 1.68
C GLN A 119 -2.98 25.27 0.21
N LEU A 120 -3.51 24.15 -0.22
CA LEU A 120 -4.22 24.05 -1.49
C LEU A 120 -5.57 24.74 -1.32
N VAL A 121 -5.74 25.88 -1.97
CA VAL A 121 -7.03 26.55 -2.06
C VAL A 121 -7.61 26.21 -3.42
N VAL A 122 -8.61 25.35 -3.41
CA VAL A 122 -9.45 25.13 -4.61
C VAL A 122 -10.52 26.20 -4.62
N SER A 123 -10.56 27.01 -5.66
CA SER A 123 -11.61 28.02 -5.79
C SER A 123 -12.97 27.37 -6.02
N GLY A 124 -14.04 28.00 -5.55
CA GLY A 124 -15.40 27.51 -5.79
C GLY A 124 -15.75 27.35 -7.29
N SER A 125 -15.11 28.16 -8.15
CA SER A 125 -15.25 28.05 -9.60
C SER A 125 -14.57 26.83 -10.18
N GLU A 126 -13.43 26.39 -9.61
CA GLU A 126 -12.74 25.14 -10.02
C GLU A 126 -13.54 23.91 -9.61
N MET A 127 -14.11 23.92 -8.40
CA MET A 127 -15.03 22.86 -7.96
C MET A 127 -16.28 22.77 -8.84
N LEU A 128 -16.87 23.91 -9.16
CA LEU A 128 -18.05 23.99 -10.04
C LEU A 128 -17.73 23.55 -11.48
N TYR A 129 -16.51 23.84 -11.95
CA TYR A 129 -16.06 23.34 -13.23
C TYR A 129 -16.03 21.81 -13.26
N ASP A 130 -15.48 21.18 -12.22
CA ASP A 130 -15.45 19.72 -12.12
C ASP A 130 -16.84 19.10 -12.02
N LEU A 131 -17.74 19.69 -11.26
CA LEU A 131 -19.13 19.26 -11.20
C LEU A 131 -19.87 19.49 -12.52
N SER A 132 -19.57 20.58 -13.25
CA SER A 132 -20.20 20.89 -14.52
C SER A 132 -19.64 20.10 -15.69
N THR A 133 -18.40 19.65 -15.60
CA THR A 133 -17.75 18.78 -16.60
C THR A 133 -17.93 17.30 -16.29
N ASN A 134 -18.55 16.98 -15.15
CA ASN A 134 -19.01 15.63 -14.85
C ASN A 134 -20.16 15.29 -15.81
N LYS A 135 -19.78 15.14 -17.07
CA LYS A 135 -20.72 14.62 -18.07
C LYS A 135 -21.17 13.24 -17.57
N PRO A 136 -22.44 12.92 -17.71
CA PRO A 136 -22.87 11.55 -17.56
C PRO A 136 -21.91 10.64 -18.32
N ILE A 137 -21.51 9.53 -17.72
CA ILE A 137 -20.66 8.54 -18.40
C ILE A 137 -21.31 8.30 -19.76
N ASP A 138 -20.55 8.53 -20.82
CA ASP A 138 -21.02 8.26 -22.18
C ASP A 138 -21.14 6.74 -22.34
N ASN A 139 -22.34 6.25 -22.21
CA ASN A 139 -22.67 4.84 -22.37
C ASN A 139 -22.97 4.49 -23.85
N THR A 140 -22.63 5.36 -24.77
CA THR A 140 -22.84 5.11 -26.21
C THR A 140 -22.01 3.87 -26.61
N GLY A 141 -22.69 2.80 -26.97
CA GLY A 141 -22.08 1.52 -27.32
C GLY A 141 -21.84 0.54 -26.14
N ALA A 142 -22.17 0.93 -24.91
CA ALA A 142 -22.14 -0.01 -23.80
C ALA A 142 -23.32 -1.00 -23.90
N THR A 143 -23.04 -2.26 -23.66
CA THR A 143 -24.09 -3.28 -23.51
C THR A 143 -24.80 -3.06 -22.17
N ALA A 144 -26.12 -3.01 -22.19
CA ALA A 144 -26.90 -2.91 -20.97
C ALA A 144 -26.63 -4.12 -20.06
N PRO A 145 -26.42 -3.92 -18.74
CA PRO A 145 -26.26 -5.03 -17.81
C PRO A 145 -27.53 -5.90 -17.79
N LYS A 146 -27.33 -7.18 -17.56
CA LYS A 146 -28.41 -8.13 -17.33
C LYS A 146 -28.63 -8.30 -15.83
N TYR A 147 -29.84 -8.67 -15.46
CA TYR A 147 -30.22 -8.89 -14.07
C TYR A 147 -31.16 -10.10 -13.96
N GLY A 148 -31.03 -10.85 -12.88
CA GLY A 148 -31.93 -11.94 -12.54
C GLY A 148 -31.84 -13.16 -13.45
N ALA A 149 -30.70 -13.37 -14.11
CA ALA A 149 -30.47 -14.57 -14.91
C ALA A 149 -30.50 -15.83 -14.03
N GLN A 150 -30.92 -16.96 -14.61
CA GLN A 150 -31.04 -18.22 -13.90
C GLN A 150 -29.91 -19.17 -14.32
N ASN A 151 -28.66 -18.78 -14.03
CA ASN A 151 -27.47 -19.55 -14.43
C ASN A 151 -27.13 -20.66 -13.45
N GLY A 152 -27.71 -20.65 -12.24
CA GLY A 152 -27.49 -21.68 -11.21
C GLY A 152 -26.10 -21.63 -10.58
N LEU A 153 -25.41 -20.50 -10.71
CA LEU A 153 -24.09 -20.32 -10.13
C LEU A 153 -24.18 -19.84 -8.68
N THR A 154 -23.21 -20.24 -7.87
CA THR A 154 -23.02 -19.71 -6.52
C THR A 154 -21.62 -19.17 -6.38
N LEU A 155 -21.41 -18.18 -5.51
CA LEU A 155 -20.09 -17.58 -5.31
C LEU A 155 -19.03 -18.62 -4.89
N VAL A 156 -19.43 -19.63 -4.11
CA VAL A 156 -18.50 -20.68 -3.68
C VAL A 156 -18.01 -21.56 -4.82
N MET A 157 -18.80 -21.70 -5.88
CA MET A 157 -18.40 -22.48 -7.07
C MET A 157 -17.26 -21.82 -7.85
N LEU A 158 -17.07 -20.51 -7.71
CA LEU A 158 -16.06 -19.75 -8.43
C LEU A 158 -14.75 -19.62 -7.66
N ARG A 159 -14.65 -20.16 -6.44
CA ARG A 159 -13.41 -20.14 -5.69
C ARG A 159 -12.37 -21.10 -6.28
N ASN A 160 -11.12 -20.72 -6.22
CA ASN A 160 -10.02 -21.61 -6.59
C ASN A 160 -9.71 -22.59 -5.44
N GLY A 161 -9.70 -23.91 -5.70
CA GLY A 161 -9.45 -24.94 -4.68
C GLY A 161 -10.05 -26.29 -5.02
N GLU A 162 -10.03 -27.22 -4.07
CA GLU A 162 -10.45 -28.62 -4.26
C GLU A 162 -11.94 -28.81 -4.56
N ASP A 163 -12.80 -27.85 -4.14
CA ASP A 163 -14.27 -27.91 -4.32
C ASP A 163 -14.73 -27.18 -5.60
N ARG A 164 -13.95 -27.24 -6.63
CA ARG A 164 -14.21 -26.51 -7.89
C ARG A 164 -15.35 -27.13 -8.71
N ILE A 165 -15.94 -26.27 -9.55
CA ILE A 165 -16.65 -26.70 -10.75
C ILE A 165 -15.73 -27.64 -11.54
N GLU A 166 -16.26 -28.74 -11.95
CA GLU A 166 -15.72 -29.99 -12.47
C GLU A 166 -14.43 -29.97 -13.36
N SER A 167 -13.95 -28.82 -13.83
CA SER A 167 -12.83 -28.78 -14.81
C SER A 167 -11.43 -28.76 -14.19
N GLY A 168 -11.26 -28.46 -12.92
CA GLY A 168 -9.93 -28.33 -12.29
C GLY A 168 -9.12 -27.10 -12.75
N GLU A 169 -9.67 -26.26 -13.64
CA GLU A 169 -9.02 -25.05 -14.15
C GLU A 169 -9.09 -23.91 -13.16
N ILE A 170 -8.06 -23.06 -13.15
CA ILE A 170 -8.06 -21.84 -12.37
C ILE A 170 -9.00 -20.84 -13.03
N ILE A 171 -9.98 -20.33 -12.29
CA ILE A 171 -10.82 -19.22 -12.75
C ILE A 171 -10.01 -17.94 -12.60
N GLU A 172 -9.70 -17.32 -13.71
CA GLU A 172 -8.99 -16.07 -13.77
C GLU A 172 -9.96 -14.88 -13.67
N TYR A 173 -9.44 -13.69 -13.41
CA TYR A 173 -10.26 -12.48 -13.25
C TYR A 173 -11.09 -12.15 -14.49
N GLU A 174 -10.54 -12.40 -15.68
CA GLU A 174 -11.19 -12.09 -16.98
C GLU A 174 -12.13 -13.20 -17.49
N ASP A 175 -12.35 -14.26 -16.71
CA ASP A 175 -13.22 -15.34 -17.15
C ASP A 175 -14.68 -14.92 -17.18
N SER A 176 -15.34 -15.23 -18.28
CA SER A 176 -16.76 -14.88 -18.51
C SER A 176 -17.75 -15.49 -17.51
N ILE A 177 -17.32 -16.47 -16.73
CA ILE A 177 -18.14 -17.04 -15.66
C ILE A 177 -18.45 -16.02 -14.56
N TRP A 178 -17.59 -15.01 -14.36
CA TRP A 178 -17.86 -13.90 -13.45
C TRP A 178 -19.03 -13.05 -13.94
N ASP A 179 -19.09 -12.77 -15.25
CA ASP A 179 -20.23 -12.07 -15.85
C ASP A 179 -21.51 -12.86 -15.68
N ALA A 180 -21.45 -14.17 -15.91
CA ALA A 180 -22.59 -15.06 -15.73
C ALA A 180 -23.08 -15.10 -14.26
N LEU A 181 -22.17 -15.03 -13.27
CA LEU A 181 -22.52 -14.91 -11.85
C LEU A 181 -23.19 -13.56 -11.56
N LEU A 182 -22.60 -12.48 -12.05
CA LEU A 182 -23.12 -11.12 -11.85
C LEU A 182 -24.49 -10.92 -12.53
N ASP A 183 -24.72 -11.51 -13.70
CA ASP A 183 -26.00 -11.49 -14.41
C ASP A 183 -27.15 -12.11 -13.59
N GLN A 184 -26.84 -13.00 -12.63
CA GLN A 184 -27.86 -13.60 -11.74
C GLN A 184 -28.38 -12.60 -10.69
N MET A 185 -27.55 -11.65 -10.28
CA MET A 185 -27.94 -10.68 -9.27
C MET A 185 -29.06 -9.78 -9.78
N THR A 186 -29.98 -9.40 -8.90
CA THR A 186 -30.96 -8.38 -9.19
C THR A 186 -30.29 -7.00 -9.16
N PHE A 187 -30.95 -6.00 -9.74
CA PHE A 187 -30.49 -4.61 -9.63
C PHE A 187 -30.39 -4.16 -8.17
N GLU A 188 -31.38 -4.54 -7.36
CA GLU A 188 -31.42 -4.21 -5.93
C GLU A 188 -30.26 -4.83 -5.18
N GLU A 189 -29.89 -6.08 -5.45
CA GLU A 189 -28.74 -6.75 -4.83
C GLU A 189 -27.42 -6.09 -5.22
N GLN A 190 -27.25 -5.73 -6.51
CA GLN A 190 -26.06 -4.99 -6.94
C GLN A 190 -26.00 -3.60 -6.30
N ALA A 191 -27.11 -2.89 -6.22
CA ALA A 191 -27.19 -1.58 -5.57
C ALA A 191 -26.87 -1.68 -4.08
N GLN A 192 -27.37 -2.70 -3.38
CA GLN A 192 -27.04 -2.95 -1.97
C GLN A 192 -25.54 -3.22 -1.78
N LEU A 193 -24.94 -4.03 -2.64
CA LEU A 193 -23.51 -4.34 -2.56
C LEU A 193 -22.64 -3.09 -2.73
N VAL A 194 -23.06 -2.15 -3.56
CA VAL A 194 -22.32 -0.88 -3.79
C VAL A 194 -22.59 0.15 -2.69
N THR A 195 -23.82 0.22 -2.17
CA THR A 195 -24.24 1.34 -1.30
C THR A 195 -24.23 1.02 0.19
N GLN A 196 -24.29 -0.26 0.58
CA GLN A 196 -24.42 -0.70 1.96
C GLN A 196 -23.18 -1.38 2.52
N CYS A 197 -22.11 -1.45 1.75
CA CYS A 197 -20.83 -1.98 2.21
C CYS A 197 -20.03 -0.89 2.92
N ALA A 198 -19.77 -1.09 4.23
CA ALA A 198 -18.87 -0.26 5.01
C ALA A 198 -18.03 -1.17 5.90
N TYR A 199 -18.48 -1.47 7.13
CA TYR A 199 -17.88 -2.47 8.01
C TYR A 199 -18.56 -3.84 7.92
N ASN A 200 -19.29 -4.09 6.87
CA ASN A 200 -19.98 -5.34 6.58
C ASN A 200 -20.39 -5.39 5.12
N THR A 201 -20.68 -6.58 4.62
CA THR A 201 -21.29 -6.75 3.32
C THR A 201 -22.62 -7.47 3.46
N PRO A 202 -23.64 -7.13 2.68
CA PRO A 202 -24.95 -7.76 2.76
C PRO A 202 -24.90 -9.22 2.27
N VAL A 203 -25.90 -9.99 2.68
CA VAL A 203 -26.23 -11.27 2.05
C VAL A 203 -26.73 -10.99 0.63
N ILE A 204 -26.27 -11.77 -0.35
CA ILE A 204 -26.78 -11.74 -1.71
C ILE A 204 -27.33 -13.12 -2.04
N GLU A 205 -28.64 -13.24 -1.99
CA GLU A 205 -29.33 -14.52 -2.10
C GLU A 205 -29.15 -15.18 -3.46
N SER A 206 -29.23 -14.41 -4.53
CA SER A 206 -29.16 -14.91 -5.90
C SER A 206 -27.87 -15.67 -6.24
N ILE A 207 -26.76 -15.36 -5.57
CA ILE A 207 -25.46 -16.00 -5.76
C ILE A 207 -24.96 -16.73 -4.51
N THR A 208 -25.80 -16.88 -3.50
CA THR A 208 -25.50 -17.53 -2.22
C THR A 208 -24.29 -16.93 -1.51
N LYS A 209 -24.10 -15.59 -1.63
CA LYS A 209 -23.04 -14.88 -0.92
C LYS A 209 -23.49 -14.63 0.52
N PRO A 210 -22.73 -15.10 1.53
CA PRO A 210 -23.03 -14.78 2.92
C PRO A 210 -22.76 -13.29 3.22
N GLY A 211 -23.42 -12.77 4.22
CA GLY A 211 -23.07 -11.49 4.81
C GLY A 211 -21.74 -11.59 5.56
N THR A 212 -20.97 -10.50 5.57
CA THR A 212 -19.74 -10.39 6.35
C THR A 212 -19.88 -9.32 7.42
N LYS A 213 -19.10 -9.46 8.48
CA LYS A 213 -18.86 -8.43 9.49
C LYS A 213 -17.37 -8.16 9.55
N GLU A 214 -16.99 -6.92 9.48
CA GLU A 214 -15.61 -6.48 9.45
C GLU A 214 -15.36 -5.47 10.56
N HIS A 215 -14.13 -5.34 10.99
CA HIS A 215 -13.77 -4.43 12.05
C HIS A 215 -12.46 -3.70 11.71
N ASP A 216 -12.34 -2.49 12.26
CA ASP A 216 -11.17 -1.65 12.09
C ASP A 216 -10.18 -1.92 13.22
N SER A 217 -8.96 -2.26 12.90
CA SER A 217 -7.80 -2.23 13.80
C SER A 217 -6.59 -2.94 13.23
N PRO A 218 -5.40 -2.38 13.25
CA PRO A 218 -4.18 -3.16 13.04
C PRO A 218 -3.62 -3.77 14.34
N THR A 219 -3.98 -3.29 15.52
CA THR A 219 -3.27 -3.65 16.77
C THR A 219 -4.15 -4.12 17.92
N THR A 220 -5.45 -3.93 17.82
CA THR A 220 -6.43 -4.33 18.84
C THR A 220 -7.84 -4.23 18.30
N PHE A 221 -8.76 -4.94 18.90
CA PHE A 221 -10.18 -4.84 18.60
C PHE A 221 -10.75 -3.53 19.17
N VAL A 222 -10.77 -2.47 18.37
CA VAL A 222 -10.97 -1.07 18.80
C VAL A 222 -12.24 -0.82 19.60
N ARG A 223 -13.30 -1.57 19.39
CA ARG A 223 -14.61 -1.27 20.03
C ARG A 223 -15.13 -2.34 20.98
N SER A 224 -14.50 -3.50 21.03
CA SER A 224 -15.03 -4.61 21.81
C SER A 224 -14.39 -4.77 23.19
N LEU A 225 -13.28 -4.12 23.49
CA LEU A 225 -12.52 -4.26 24.74
C LEU A 225 -12.20 -5.73 25.11
N THR A 226 -12.29 -6.62 24.14
CA THR A 226 -11.98 -8.04 24.27
C THR A 226 -10.81 -8.37 23.38
N GLY A 227 -9.89 -9.18 23.87
CA GLY A 227 -8.70 -9.57 23.16
C GLY A 227 -7.45 -8.85 23.63
N ALA A 228 -6.32 -9.16 23.01
CA ALA A 228 -5.05 -8.58 23.29
C ALA A 228 -4.88 -7.19 22.64
N SER A 229 -4.12 -6.32 23.27
CA SER A 229 -3.69 -5.06 22.69
C SER A 229 -2.19 -5.11 22.44
N PHE A 230 -1.81 -4.89 21.19
CA PHE A 230 -0.42 -4.95 20.77
C PHE A 230 0.14 -3.55 20.51
N PRO A 231 1.47 -3.36 20.53
CA PRO A 231 2.10 -2.14 20.05
C PRO A 231 1.77 -1.86 18.59
N SER A 232 2.06 -0.66 18.11
CA SER A 232 1.86 -0.31 16.71
C SER A 232 2.78 -1.09 15.77
N GLU A 233 2.38 -1.23 14.51
CA GLU A 233 3.10 -1.96 13.47
C GLU A 233 4.54 -1.46 13.27
N GLY A 234 4.78 -0.15 13.44
CA GLY A 234 6.13 0.40 13.38
C GLY A 234 7.07 -0.18 14.46
N ILE A 235 6.54 -0.53 15.63
CA ILE A 235 7.31 -1.20 16.69
C ILE A 235 7.59 -2.65 16.31
N TRP A 236 6.63 -3.34 15.72
CA TRP A 236 6.85 -4.72 15.24
C TRP A 236 7.90 -4.76 14.14
N ALA A 237 7.82 -3.85 13.17
CA ALA A 237 8.80 -3.75 12.10
C ALA A 237 10.20 -3.46 12.64
N SER A 238 10.32 -2.63 13.68
CA SER A 238 11.59 -2.31 14.34
C SER A 238 12.24 -3.51 15.03
N SER A 239 11.49 -4.58 15.28
CA SER A 239 12.03 -5.83 15.80
C SER A 239 12.81 -6.63 14.76
N PHE A 240 12.55 -6.41 13.47
CA PHE A 240 13.03 -7.23 12.34
C PHE A 240 12.76 -8.73 12.51
N ASN A 241 11.74 -9.09 13.28
CA ASN A 241 11.45 -10.47 13.66
C ASN A 241 10.11 -10.92 13.06
N THR A 242 10.17 -11.52 11.88
CA THR A 242 8.99 -11.99 11.14
C THR A 242 8.24 -13.10 11.89
N GLU A 243 8.94 -13.96 12.65
CA GLU A 243 8.27 -15.00 13.43
C GLU A 243 7.44 -14.43 14.58
N LEU A 244 7.92 -13.33 15.19
CA LEU A 244 7.15 -12.63 16.22
C LEU A 244 5.93 -11.94 15.61
N ILE A 245 6.10 -11.28 14.47
CA ILE A 245 5.01 -10.61 13.74
C ILE A 245 3.93 -11.63 13.37
N LYS A 246 4.33 -12.78 12.84
CA LYS A 246 3.38 -13.87 12.54
C LYS A 246 2.56 -14.28 13.76
N LYS A 247 3.19 -14.42 14.93
CA LYS A 247 2.46 -14.78 16.17
C LYS A 247 1.46 -13.70 16.59
N VAL A 248 1.75 -12.43 16.31
CA VAL A 248 0.79 -11.34 16.53
C VAL A 248 -0.38 -11.47 15.57
N GLY A 249 -0.12 -11.71 14.28
CA GLY A 249 -1.17 -11.97 13.28
C GLY A 249 -2.06 -13.15 13.66
N ASP A 250 -1.47 -14.29 14.05
CA ASP A 250 -2.19 -15.47 14.53
C ASP A 250 -3.10 -15.13 15.73
N ALA A 251 -2.62 -14.32 16.68
CA ALA A 251 -3.40 -13.92 17.85
C ALA A 251 -4.54 -12.94 17.50
N LEU A 252 -4.29 -11.98 16.62
CA LEU A 252 -5.32 -11.06 16.12
C LEU A 252 -6.41 -11.82 15.36
N ALA A 253 -6.03 -12.75 14.49
CA ALA A 253 -6.98 -13.58 13.75
C ALA A 253 -7.89 -14.39 14.69
N GLU A 254 -7.33 -14.95 15.76
CA GLU A 254 -8.10 -15.69 16.76
C GLU A 254 -9.06 -14.76 17.52
N ASP A 255 -8.64 -13.59 17.93
CA ASP A 255 -9.49 -12.59 18.58
C ASP A 255 -10.65 -12.15 17.68
N VAL A 256 -10.37 -11.89 16.38
CA VAL A 256 -11.37 -11.54 15.37
C VAL A 256 -12.41 -12.65 15.21
N ARG A 257 -11.94 -13.89 15.08
CA ARG A 257 -12.78 -15.07 14.92
C ARG A 257 -13.67 -15.31 16.14
N LEU A 258 -13.11 -15.23 17.36
CA LEU A 258 -13.85 -15.40 18.62
C LEU A 258 -14.89 -14.31 18.83
N ALA A 259 -14.63 -13.09 18.35
CA ALA A 259 -15.60 -12.00 18.39
C ALA A 259 -16.70 -12.11 17.32
N GLY A 260 -16.64 -13.12 16.45
CA GLY A 260 -17.65 -13.37 15.41
C GLY A 260 -17.56 -12.45 14.19
N TYR A 261 -16.35 -11.97 13.88
CA TYR A 261 -16.07 -11.18 12.68
C TYR A 261 -15.40 -12.04 11.60
N ASN A 262 -15.55 -11.60 10.35
CA ASN A 262 -15.06 -12.32 9.18
C ASN A 262 -13.84 -11.63 8.56
N GLY A 263 -13.62 -10.36 8.89
CA GLY A 263 -12.53 -9.55 8.36
C GLY A 263 -12.10 -8.46 9.32
N ILE A 264 -10.90 -7.96 9.06
CA ILE A 264 -10.29 -6.85 9.80
C ILE A 264 -9.58 -5.92 8.81
N TYR A 265 -9.60 -4.62 9.07
CA TYR A 265 -8.83 -3.65 8.30
C TYR A 265 -7.42 -3.55 8.89
N ALA A 266 -6.60 -4.53 8.56
CA ALA A 266 -5.21 -4.72 8.95
C ALA A 266 -4.52 -5.63 7.93
N PRO A 267 -3.18 -5.59 7.84
CA PRO A 267 -2.26 -4.60 8.41
C PRO A 267 -2.28 -3.25 7.66
N GLY A 268 -1.74 -2.20 8.28
CA GLY A 268 -1.49 -0.92 7.66
C GLY A 268 -0.21 -0.93 6.82
N ILE A 269 -0.33 -1.05 5.49
CA ILE A 269 0.83 -1.26 4.60
C ILE A 269 1.27 -0.01 3.84
N ASN A 270 0.81 1.14 4.24
CA ASN A 270 1.22 2.39 3.61
C ASN A 270 2.69 2.69 3.87
N ILE A 271 3.39 3.14 2.83
CA ILE A 271 4.77 3.59 2.97
C ILE A 271 4.76 5.04 3.43
N HIS A 272 5.33 5.32 4.59
CA HIS A 272 5.48 6.67 5.09
C HIS A 272 6.92 7.17 4.91
N ARG A 273 7.10 8.44 4.60
CA ARG A 273 8.42 9.06 4.39
C ARG A 273 8.66 10.31 5.21
N THR A 274 7.59 11.02 5.55
CA THR A 274 7.66 12.24 6.33
C THR A 274 7.02 12.01 7.69
N PRO A 275 7.57 12.60 8.78
CA PRO A 275 6.95 12.50 10.10
C PRO A 275 5.64 13.28 10.23
N PHE A 276 5.28 14.05 9.22
CA PHE A 276 4.08 14.90 9.24
C PHE A 276 2.79 14.21 8.80
N GLY A 277 2.83 12.92 8.51
CA GLY A 277 1.64 12.13 8.22
C GLY A 277 0.82 11.87 9.49
N GLY A 278 -0.47 12.11 9.46
CA GLY A 278 -1.36 11.92 10.64
C GLY A 278 -1.50 10.47 11.09
N ARG A 279 -1.20 9.51 10.20
CA ARG A 279 -1.36 8.07 10.44
C ARG A 279 -0.06 7.26 10.35
N THR A 280 1.09 7.93 10.31
CA THR A 280 2.39 7.22 10.23
C THR A 280 2.68 6.30 11.43
N HIS A 281 1.99 6.49 12.55
CA HIS A 281 2.12 5.65 13.74
C HIS A 281 1.56 4.24 13.56
N GLU A 282 0.68 4.01 12.58
CA GLU A 282 0.03 2.72 12.34
C GLU A 282 0.56 1.97 11.12
N TYR A 283 1.70 2.39 10.56
CA TYR A 283 2.32 1.74 9.41
C TYR A 283 3.68 1.17 9.79
N PHE A 284 4.10 0.11 9.08
CA PHE A 284 5.34 -0.60 9.40
C PHE A 284 6.59 0.26 9.22
N SER A 285 6.76 0.91 8.07
CA SER A 285 8.03 1.57 7.74
C SER A 285 7.93 2.50 6.53
N GLU A 286 8.98 3.31 6.34
CA GLU A 286 9.26 4.02 5.10
C GLU A 286 9.92 3.11 4.04
N ASP A 287 10.46 1.95 4.44
CA ASP A 287 11.09 0.98 3.55
C ASP A 287 10.04 0.00 3.00
N PRO A 288 9.82 -0.03 1.68
CA PRO A 288 8.85 -0.93 1.06
C PRO A 288 9.21 -2.41 1.24
N PHE A 289 10.49 -2.77 1.32
CA PHE A 289 10.90 -4.16 1.53
C PHE A 289 10.57 -4.63 2.95
N LEU A 290 10.90 -3.83 3.96
CA LEU A 290 10.56 -4.14 5.35
C LEU A 290 9.04 -4.20 5.55
N THR A 291 8.31 -3.24 5.00
CA THR A 291 6.83 -3.21 5.06
C THR A 291 6.23 -4.46 4.41
N ALA A 292 6.67 -4.83 3.21
CA ALA A 292 6.17 -6.03 2.53
C ALA A 292 6.48 -7.31 3.32
N THR A 293 7.71 -7.42 3.86
CA THR A 293 8.14 -8.60 4.63
C THR A 293 7.34 -8.73 5.94
N ALA A 294 7.11 -7.63 6.63
CA ALA A 294 6.33 -7.60 7.87
C ALA A 294 4.85 -7.90 7.59
N CYS A 295 4.28 -7.28 6.56
CA CYS A 295 2.90 -7.52 6.13
C CYS A 295 2.64 -9.01 5.81
N VAL A 296 3.50 -9.62 4.99
CA VAL A 296 3.38 -11.05 4.66
C VAL A 296 3.48 -11.95 5.89
N ALA A 297 4.27 -11.54 6.89
CA ALA A 297 4.39 -12.30 8.11
C ALA A 297 3.15 -12.16 9.02
N GLU A 298 2.46 -11.03 9.00
CA GLU A 298 1.24 -10.80 9.78
C GLU A 298 0.02 -11.48 9.19
N VAL A 299 -0.12 -11.46 7.84
CA VAL A 299 -1.23 -12.09 7.10
C VAL A 299 -1.06 -13.61 7.01
#